data_f98d470724331cb4658470cd5e76e8ab
#
_entry.id   f98d470724331cb4658470cd5e76e8ab
#
_cell.length_a   1.000
_cell.length_b   1.000
_cell.length_c   1.000
_cell.angle_alpha   90.00
_cell.angle_beta   90.00
_cell.angle_gamma   90.00
#
_symmetry.space_group_name_H-M   'P 1'
#
loop_
_entity.id
_entity.type
_entity.pdbx_description
1 polymer ?
#
loop_
_entity_poly.entity_id
_entity_poly.type
_entity_poly.pdbx_seq_one_letter_code
_entity_poly.pdbx_strand_id
1 'polypeptide(L)'
;MKELFEKFKTAFSEIEREDTDLFNRLFIAVAMAEKFKPEQIADTLGIKLKRFEKYLDEITPAELLMALRFLDEPNFKAKIKD
;
A
#
# COMPACT_ATOMS: atom_id res chain seq x y z
N MET A 1 7.95 -0.12 8.22
CA MET A 1 6.53 -0.18 7.83
C MET A 1 5.79 1.14 8.09
N LYS A 2 5.93 1.68 9.28
CA LYS A 2 5.22 2.92 9.65
C LYS A 2 5.54 4.07 8.70
N GLU A 3 6.81 4.27 8.38
CA GLU A 3 7.21 5.34 7.49
C GLU A 3 6.63 5.19 6.10
N LEU A 4 6.66 3.96 5.56
CA LEU A 4 6.08 3.68 4.27
C LEU A 4 4.58 3.98 4.28
N PHE A 5 3.89 3.54 5.32
CA PHE A 5 2.45 3.75 5.44
C PHE A 5 2.10 5.24 5.49
N GLU A 6 2.85 6.03 6.26
CA GLU A 6 2.59 7.46 6.37
C GLU A 6 2.81 8.18 5.04
N LYS A 7 3.86 7.84 4.32
CA LYS A 7 4.11 8.43 2.99
C LYS A 7 3.03 8.05 1.99
N PHE A 8 2.63 6.79 2.02
CA PHE A 8 1.57 6.30 1.15
C PHE A 8 0.24 7.00 1.47
N LYS A 9 -0.07 7.12 2.74
CA LYS A 9 -1.31 7.76 3.19
C LYS A 9 -1.37 9.21 2.74
N THR A 10 -0.25 9.93 2.84
CA THR A 10 -0.17 11.30 2.39
C THR A 10 -0.41 11.41 0.88
N ALA A 11 0.21 10.52 0.11
CA ALA A 11 0.08 10.55 -1.35
C ALA A 11 -1.32 10.19 -1.83
N PHE A 12 -2.02 9.31 -1.12
CA PHE A 12 -3.31 8.79 -1.54
C PHE A 12 -4.45 9.08 -0.57
N SER A 13 -4.37 10.21 0.13
CA SER A 13 -5.36 10.57 1.16
C SER A 13 -6.78 10.68 0.61
N GLU A 14 -6.94 11.17 -0.62
CA GLU A 14 -8.26 11.29 -1.22
C GLU A 14 -8.86 9.92 -1.51
N ILE A 15 -8.04 8.99 -2.00
CA ILE A 15 -8.49 7.63 -2.25
C ILE A 15 -8.89 6.96 -0.94
N GLU A 16 -8.12 7.18 0.11
CA GLU A 16 -8.45 6.63 1.43
C GLU A 16 -9.85 7.05 1.87
N ARG A 17 -10.20 8.32 1.66
CA ARG A 17 -11.51 8.84 2.06
C ARG A 17 -12.64 8.34 1.18
N GLU A 18 -12.41 8.25 -0.12
CA GLU A 18 -13.46 7.96 -1.09
C GLU A 18 -13.66 6.48 -1.33
N ASP A 19 -12.61 5.70 -1.24
CA ASP A 19 -12.64 4.26 -1.52
C ASP A 19 -11.58 3.55 -0.69
N THR A 20 -11.94 3.24 0.55
CA THR A 20 -11.02 2.58 1.49
C THR A 20 -10.55 1.22 0.97
N ASP A 21 -11.42 0.49 0.28
CA ASP A 21 -11.04 -0.82 -0.26
C ASP A 21 -9.95 -0.68 -1.33
N LEU A 22 -10.06 0.31 -2.20
CA LEU A 22 -9.03 0.57 -3.20
C LEU A 22 -7.73 1.01 -2.54
N PHE A 23 -7.82 1.90 -1.55
CA PHE A 23 -6.65 2.34 -0.79
C PHE A 23 -5.92 1.14 -0.18
N ASN A 24 -6.66 0.25 0.45
CA ASN A 24 -6.08 -0.94 1.09
C ASN A 24 -5.41 -1.85 0.06
N ARG A 25 -6.04 -2.08 -1.09
CA ARG A 25 -5.44 -2.91 -2.13
C ARG A 25 -4.13 -2.30 -2.66
N LEU A 26 -4.12 -0.98 -2.89
CA LEU A 26 -2.92 -0.30 -3.37
C LEU A 26 -1.79 -0.38 -2.34
N PHE A 27 -2.12 -0.15 -1.06
CA PHE A 27 -1.10 -0.23 -0.02
C PHE A 27 -0.54 -1.65 0.12
N ILE A 28 -1.41 -2.66 0.05
CA ILE A 28 -0.97 -4.05 0.10
C ILE A 28 0.02 -4.34 -1.03
N ALA A 29 -0.28 -3.88 -2.25
CA ALA A 29 0.60 -4.08 -3.39
C ALA A 29 1.96 -3.41 -3.17
N VAL A 30 1.96 -2.18 -2.66
CA VAL A 30 3.19 -1.44 -2.38
C VAL A 30 4.02 -2.16 -1.32
N ALA A 31 3.39 -2.55 -0.21
CA ALA A 31 4.08 -3.18 0.90
C ALA A 31 4.61 -4.57 0.54
N MET A 32 3.87 -5.33 -0.25
CA MET A 32 4.35 -6.63 -0.73
C MET A 32 5.56 -6.47 -1.64
N ALA A 33 5.55 -5.45 -2.51
CA ALA A 33 6.70 -5.15 -3.37
C ALA A 33 7.94 -4.80 -2.56
N GLU A 34 7.74 -4.19 -1.38
CA GLU A 34 8.82 -3.84 -0.46
C GLU A 34 9.18 -4.98 0.49
N LYS A 35 8.63 -6.17 0.26
CA LYS A 35 8.96 -7.39 0.99
C LYS A 35 8.50 -7.44 2.45
N PHE A 36 7.51 -6.64 2.82
CA PHE A 36 6.93 -6.74 4.15
C PHE A 36 6.05 -7.98 4.24
N LYS A 37 5.95 -8.53 5.45
CA LYS A 37 5.18 -9.75 5.67
C LYS A 37 3.68 -9.47 5.74
N PRO A 38 2.84 -10.41 5.30
CA PRO A 38 1.38 -10.22 5.34
C PRO A 38 0.85 -9.80 6.70
N GLU A 39 1.36 -10.38 7.78
CA GLU A 39 0.91 -10.06 9.13
C GLU A 39 1.22 -8.60 9.49
N GLN A 40 2.38 -8.11 9.08
CA GLN A 40 2.76 -6.72 9.33
C GLN A 40 1.85 -5.76 8.58
N ILE A 41 1.53 -6.10 7.33
CA ILE A 41 0.69 -5.26 6.48
C ILE A 41 -0.73 -5.22 7.04
N ALA A 42 -1.29 -6.37 7.37
CA ALA A 42 -2.63 -6.46 7.94
C ALA A 42 -2.74 -5.67 9.24
N ASP A 43 -1.73 -5.82 10.10
CA ASP A 43 -1.69 -5.12 11.38
C ASP A 43 -1.64 -3.60 11.17
N THR A 44 -0.82 -3.15 10.23
CA THR A 44 -0.71 -1.72 9.92
C THR A 44 -2.03 -1.14 9.42
N LEU A 45 -2.76 -1.90 8.60
CA LEU A 45 -4.07 -1.48 8.10
C LEU A 45 -5.19 -1.69 9.12
N GLY A 46 -4.92 -2.38 10.22
CA GLY A 46 -5.95 -2.66 11.23
C GLY A 46 -6.99 -3.65 10.75
N ILE A 47 -6.60 -4.59 9.89
CA ILE A 47 -7.50 -5.61 9.35
C ILE A 47 -7.02 -7.00 9.73
N LYS A 48 -7.94 -7.97 9.69
CA LYS A 48 -7.61 -9.36 9.94
C LYS A 48 -6.88 -9.96 8.74
N LEU A 49 -6.05 -10.95 8.99
CA LEU A 49 -5.28 -11.61 7.94
C LEU A 49 -6.18 -12.18 6.84
N LYS A 50 -7.33 -12.71 7.23
CA LYS A 50 -8.30 -13.23 6.27
C LYS A 50 -8.78 -12.14 5.30
N ARG A 51 -9.02 -10.94 5.81
CA ARG A 51 -9.41 -9.81 4.98
C ARG A 51 -8.26 -9.37 4.08
N PHE A 52 -7.05 -9.40 4.61
CA PHE A 52 -5.86 -9.12 3.81
C PHE A 52 -5.78 -10.05 2.60
N GLU A 53 -5.98 -11.35 2.83
CA GLU A 53 -5.93 -12.33 1.75
C GLU A 53 -6.99 -12.07 0.69
N LYS A 54 -8.18 -11.67 1.11
CA LYS A 54 -9.24 -11.31 0.17
C LYS A 54 -8.84 -10.11 -0.68
N TYR A 55 -8.31 -9.07 -0.06
CA TYR A 55 -7.84 -7.89 -0.80
C TYR A 55 -6.73 -8.27 -1.79
N LEU A 56 -5.81 -9.11 -1.35
CA LEU A 56 -4.70 -9.54 -2.20
C LEU A 56 -5.21 -10.21 -3.48
N ASP A 57 -6.23 -11.05 -3.35
CA ASP A 57 -6.85 -11.73 -4.50
C ASP A 57 -7.57 -10.77 -5.43
N GLU A 58 -8.01 -9.63 -4.92
CA GLU A 58 -8.78 -8.65 -5.68
C GLU A 58 -7.93 -7.59 -6.39
N ILE A 59 -6.63 -7.56 -6.12
CA ILE A 59 -5.75 -6.57 -6.75
C ILE A 59 -5.70 -6.81 -8.25
N THR A 60 -6.03 -5.76 -9.02
CA THR A 60 -6.01 -5.84 -10.49
C THR A 60 -4.63 -5.45 -11.03
N PRO A 61 -4.31 -5.84 -12.28
CA PRO A 61 -3.05 -5.40 -12.90
C PRO A 61 -2.89 -3.88 -12.96
N ALA A 62 -3.98 -3.15 -13.18
CA ALA A 62 -3.94 -1.68 -13.19
C ALA A 62 -3.56 -1.12 -11.83
N GLU A 63 -4.12 -1.70 -10.76
CA GLU A 63 -3.81 -1.29 -9.39
C GLU A 63 -2.36 -1.61 -9.04
N LEU A 64 -1.88 -2.77 -9.47
CA LEU A 64 -0.49 -3.14 -9.25
C LEU A 64 0.45 -2.16 -9.95
N LEU A 65 0.11 -1.75 -11.17
CA LEU A 65 0.90 -0.77 -11.89
C LEU A 65 0.95 0.57 -11.17
N MET A 66 -0.17 1.03 -10.63
CA MET A 66 -0.22 2.27 -9.84
C MET A 66 0.68 2.16 -8.61
N ALA A 67 0.67 1.02 -7.94
CA ALA A 67 1.50 0.80 -6.77
C ALA A 67 2.98 0.86 -7.13
N LEU A 68 3.37 0.22 -8.23
CA LEU A 68 4.75 0.22 -8.68
C LEU A 68 5.22 1.62 -9.08
N ARG A 69 4.34 2.39 -9.70
CA ARG A 69 4.65 3.79 -10.04
C ARG A 69 4.91 4.62 -8.81
N PHE A 70 4.15 4.40 -7.76
CA PHE A 70 4.37 5.09 -6.49
C PHE A 70 5.78 4.80 -5.96
N LEU A 71 6.20 3.54 -6.01
CA LEU A 71 7.53 3.14 -5.54
C LEU A 71 8.65 3.72 -6.39
N ASP A 72 8.38 3.95 -7.68
CA ASP A 72 9.37 4.52 -8.59
C ASP A 72 9.39 6.05 -8.58
N GLU A 73 8.51 6.68 -7.83
CA GLU A 73 8.44 8.13 -7.72
C GLU A 73 9.77 8.68 -7.21
N PRO A 74 10.43 9.60 -7.94
CA PRO A 74 11.71 10.15 -7.49
C PRO A 74 11.65 10.79 -6.11
N ASN A 75 10.56 11.50 -5.80
CA ASN A 75 10.39 12.13 -4.50
C ASN A 75 10.31 11.12 -3.39
N PHE A 76 9.65 10.00 -3.63
CA PHE A 76 9.53 8.93 -2.66
C PHE A 76 10.91 8.33 -2.37
N LYS A 77 11.66 7.99 -3.43
CA LYS A 77 13.00 7.40 -3.29
C LYS A 77 13.97 8.34 -2.60
N ALA A 78 13.94 9.61 -2.94
CA ALA A 78 14.81 10.59 -2.31
C ALA A 78 14.54 10.70 -0.81
N LYS A 79 13.27 10.70 -0.42
CA LYS A 79 12.88 10.77 0.98
C LYS A 79 13.27 9.53 1.76
N ILE A 80 13.25 8.39 1.11
CA ILE A 80 13.64 7.12 1.76
C ILE A 80 15.15 7.07 1.98
N LYS A 81 15.94 7.59 1.04
CA LYS A 81 17.40 7.57 1.15
C LYS A 81 17.93 8.56 2.16
N ASP A 82 17.20 9.62 2.36
CA ASP A 82 17.60 10.65 3.32
C ASP A 82 17.27 10.24 4.73
#